data_cccc75a68f1abe196211e01bc88918be
#
_entry.id   cccc75a68f1abe196211e01bc88918be
#
_cell.length_a   1.000
_cell.length_b   1.000
_cell.length_c   1.000
_cell.angle_alpha   90.00
_cell.angle_beta   90.00
_cell.angle_gamma   90.00
#
_symmetry.space_group_name_H-M   'P 1'
#
loop_
_entity.id
_entity.type
_entity.pdbx_description
1 polymer ?
#
loop_
_entity_poly.entity_id
_entity_poly.type
_entity_poly.pdbx_seq_one_letter_code
_entity_poly.pdbx_strand_id
1 'polypeptide(L)'
;MPRPPRSQPDPGAGSPLPRERPLPAAAELPSEVPDRLYFRIGEVSEITGVPPYVLRYWESEFPALQPRKSGGGQRLYRKRDVAMILEIKKLLYQERYTVAGARRRLTEREERARRLEARAALQRLRTGLEDIIKQLS
;
A
#
# COMPACT_ATOMS: atom_id res chain seq x y z
N MET A 1 43.12 -13.81 -26.86
CA MET A 1 42.82 -13.12 -25.57
C MET A 1 41.48 -13.58 -25.06
N PRO A 2 41.44 -14.27 -23.95
CA PRO A 2 40.16 -14.63 -23.37
C PRO A 2 39.43 -13.35 -22.96
N ARG A 3 38.17 -13.26 -23.34
CA ARG A 3 37.31 -12.17 -22.88
C ARG A 3 37.16 -12.30 -21.37
N PRO A 4 37.19 -11.19 -20.61
CA PRO A 4 36.83 -11.21 -19.20
C PRO A 4 35.40 -11.71 -19.07
N PRO A 5 35.12 -12.52 -18.06
CA PRO A 5 33.75 -12.97 -17.86
C PRO A 5 32.84 -11.74 -17.74
N ARG A 6 31.80 -11.75 -18.55
CA ARG A 6 30.74 -10.73 -18.35
C ARG A 6 30.24 -10.91 -16.94
N SER A 7 30.38 -9.86 -16.18
CA SER A 7 29.75 -9.78 -14.87
C SER A 7 28.27 -9.99 -15.09
N GLN A 8 27.80 -11.17 -14.75
CA GLN A 8 26.37 -11.39 -14.71
C GLN A 8 25.81 -10.44 -13.66
N PRO A 9 24.74 -9.73 -13.97
CA PRO A 9 24.09 -8.95 -12.93
C PRO A 9 23.69 -9.90 -11.82
N ASP A 10 24.07 -9.55 -10.63
CA ASP A 10 23.80 -10.31 -9.42
C ASP A 10 22.31 -10.63 -9.32
N PRO A 11 21.90 -11.89 -9.36
CA PRO A 11 20.48 -12.22 -9.23
C PRO A 11 19.91 -11.89 -7.87
N GLY A 12 20.75 -11.46 -6.93
CA GLY A 12 20.34 -11.00 -5.61
C GLY A 12 20.21 -9.49 -5.47
N ALA A 13 20.58 -8.73 -6.48
CA ALA A 13 20.23 -7.32 -6.51
C ALA A 13 18.73 -7.26 -6.76
N GLY A 14 17.99 -7.05 -5.71
CA GLY A 14 16.53 -6.90 -5.78
C GLY A 14 16.18 -6.02 -6.96
N SER A 15 15.13 -6.37 -7.66
CA SER A 15 14.63 -5.69 -8.83
C SER A 15 14.90 -4.20 -8.74
N PRO A 16 15.57 -3.63 -9.71
CA PRO A 16 15.83 -2.21 -9.66
C PRO A 16 14.47 -1.51 -9.56
N LEU A 17 14.17 -1.05 -8.37
CA LEU A 17 13.20 0.00 -8.23
C LEU A 17 13.60 1.03 -9.26
N PRO A 18 12.68 1.51 -10.07
CA PRO A 18 13.03 2.47 -11.11
C PRO A 18 13.62 3.70 -10.45
N ARG A 19 14.92 3.70 -10.33
CA ARG A 19 15.68 4.83 -9.79
C ARG A 19 15.70 6.01 -10.77
N GLU A 20 15.20 5.78 -11.97
CA GLU A 20 15.42 6.68 -13.07
C GLU A 20 14.40 7.81 -13.21
N ARG A 21 13.32 7.73 -12.46
CA ARG A 21 12.40 8.86 -12.38
C ARG A 21 12.45 9.42 -10.97
N PRO A 22 12.99 10.64 -10.80
CA PRO A 22 12.79 11.31 -9.55
C PRO A 22 11.28 11.39 -9.33
N LEU A 23 10.83 10.72 -8.31
CA LEU A 23 9.47 10.89 -7.85
C LEU A 23 9.30 12.38 -7.57
N PRO A 24 8.21 12.99 -7.99
CA PRO A 24 7.95 14.37 -7.65
C PRO A 24 8.14 14.52 -6.15
N ALA A 25 8.94 15.50 -5.79
CA ALA A 25 9.30 15.77 -4.41
C ALA A 25 8.03 15.85 -3.57
N ALA A 26 8.07 15.13 -2.43
CA ALA A 26 6.94 15.07 -1.51
C ALA A 26 5.67 14.95 -2.33
N ALA A 27 5.54 13.77 -2.95
CA ALA A 27 4.43 13.56 -3.82
C ALA A 27 3.22 14.22 -3.18
N GLU A 28 2.92 15.35 -3.69
CA GLU A 28 1.66 15.94 -3.39
C GLU A 28 0.70 14.80 -3.61
N LEU A 29 0.23 14.24 -2.50
CA LEU A 29 -0.88 13.33 -2.56
C LEU A 29 -1.84 14.01 -3.50
N PRO A 30 -2.13 13.43 -4.67
CA PRO A 30 -3.12 14.05 -5.50
C PRO A 30 -4.28 14.35 -4.60
N SER A 31 -4.54 15.61 -4.42
CA SER A 31 -5.49 16.10 -3.42
C SER A 31 -6.88 15.49 -3.60
N GLU A 32 -7.07 14.75 -4.68
CA GLU A 32 -8.31 14.12 -5.00
C GLU A 32 -8.08 12.83 -5.79
N VAL A 33 -8.07 11.72 -5.07
CA VAL A 33 -8.35 10.44 -5.70
C VAL A 33 -9.82 10.53 -6.14
N PRO A 34 -10.13 10.37 -7.44
CA PRO A 34 -11.51 10.41 -7.90
C PRO A 34 -12.41 9.48 -7.10
N ASP A 35 -13.61 9.91 -6.80
CA ASP A 35 -14.56 9.14 -5.99
C ASP A 35 -15.22 8.05 -6.84
N ARG A 36 -14.48 7.00 -7.11
CA ARG A 36 -14.94 5.81 -7.84
C ARG A 36 -14.68 4.57 -7.02
N LEU A 37 -15.49 3.54 -7.25
CA LEU A 37 -15.35 2.27 -6.53
C LEU A 37 -14.12 1.48 -6.98
N TYR A 38 -13.80 1.53 -8.27
CA TYR A 38 -12.72 0.77 -8.86
C TYR A 38 -11.91 1.59 -9.85
N PHE A 39 -10.62 1.30 -9.88
CA PHE A 39 -9.64 1.90 -10.78
C PHE A 39 -8.89 0.81 -11.53
N ARG A 40 -8.64 1.02 -12.80
CA ARG A 40 -7.78 0.14 -13.59
C ARG A 40 -6.33 0.44 -13.29
N ILE A 41 -5.45 -0.54 -13.52
CA ILE A 41 -4.01 -0.39 -13.26
C ILE A 41 -3.39 0.83 -13.94
N GLY A 42 -3.81 1.14 -15.17
CA GLY A 42 -3.34 2.33 -15.88
C GLY A 42 -3.72 3.63 -15.18
N GLU A 43 -4.94 3.71 -14.67
CA GLU A 43 -5.42 4.87 -13.91
C GLU A 43 -4.69 5.01 -12.57
N VAL A 44 -4.49 3.90 -11.87
CA VAL A 44 -3.73 3.89 -10.61
C VAL A 44 -2.29 4.34 -10.86
N SER A 45 -1.69 3.87 -11.95
CA SER A 45 -0.35 4.29 -12.36
C SER A 45 -0.27 5.82 -12.57
N GLU A 46 -1.26 6.39 -13.23
CA GLU A 46 -1.34 7.84 -13.44
C GLU A 46 -1.53 8.60 -12.13
N ILE A 47 -2.43 8.14 -11.27
CA ILE A 47 -2.72 8.78 -9.99
C ILE A 47 -1.51 8.75 -9.06
N THR A 48 -0.85 7.59 -8.96
CA THR A 48 0.24 7.37 -8.01
C THR A 48 1.62 7.71 -8.56
N GLY A 49 1.76 7.80 -9.88
CA GLY A 49 3.06 7.96 -10.52
C GLY A 49 3.91 6.70 -10.49
N VAL A 50 3.34 5.56 -10.12
CA VAL A 50 4.04 4.27 -10.06
C VAL A 50 3.76 3.48 -11.34
N PRO A 51 4.81 3.01 -12.04
CA PRO A 51 4.61 2.23 -13.27
C PRO A 51 3.81 0.95 -13.04
N PRO A 52 3.02 0.49 -14.02
CA PRO A 52 2.20 -0.72 -13.87
C PRO A 52 2.99 -1.97 -13.46
N TYR A 53 4.20 -2.15 -13.99
CA TYR A 53 5.01 -3.32 -13.65
C TYR A 53 5.47 -3.30 -12.19
N VAL A 54 5.68 -2.12 -11.63
CA VAL A 54 6.00 -1.98 -10.20
C VAL A 54 4.78 -2.29 -9.35
N LEU A 55 3.60 -1.85 -9.76
CA LEU A 55 2.34 -2.17 -9.07
C LEU A 55 2.10 -3.67 -9.01
N ARG A 56 2.35 -4.39 -10.12
CA ARG A 56 2.26 -5.85 -10.16
C ARG A 56 3.25 -6.53 -9.22
N TYR A 57 4.46 -6.01 -9.16
CA TYR A 57 5.49 -6.49 -8.24
C TYR A 57 5.07 -6.28 -6.78
N TRP A 58 4.59 -5.09 -6.44
CA TRP A 58 4.11 -4.80 -5.10
C TRP A 58 2.91 -5.65 -4.70
N GLU A 59 2.05 -5.95 -5.64
CA GLU A 59 0.93 -6.86 -5.41
C GLU A 59 1.38 -8.22 -4.90
N SER A 60 2.49 -8.73 -5.43
CA SER A 60 3.07 -10.00 -4.99
C SER A 60 3.80 -9.89 -3.65
N GLU A 61 4.37 -8.75 -3.33
CA GLU A 61 5.17 -8.54 -2.13
C GLU A 61 4.36 -8.03 -0.92
N PHE A 62 3.26 -7.36 -1.16
CA PHE A 62 2.41 -6.79 -0.10
C PHE A 62 1.06 -7.50 -0.04
N PRO A 63 0.86 -8.39 0.93
CA PRO A 63 -0.40 -9.14 1.06
C PRO A 63 -1.63 -8.25 1.29
N ALA A 64 -1.43 -7.06 1.87
CA ALA A 64 -2.51 -6.11 2.10
C ALA A 64 -3.06 -5.51 0.79
N LEU A 65 -2.28 -5.57 -0.28
CA LEU A 65 -2.68 -5.07 -1.59
C LEU A 65 -3.34 -6.18 -2.39
N GLN A 66 -4.66 -6.20 -2.40
CA GLN A 66 -5.45 -7.25 -3.04
C GLN A 66 -6.39 -6.67 -4.09
N PRO A 67 -5.89 -6.41 -5.30
CA PRO A 67 -6.77 -6.00 -6.39
C PRO A 67 -7.70 -7.14 -6.80
N ARG A 68 -8.90 -6.79 -7.23
CA ARG A 68 -9.83 -7.76 -7.81
C ARG A 68 -9.55 -7.91 -9.30
N LYS A 69 -9.71 -9.12 -9.80
CA LYS A 69 -9.72 -9.37 -11.24
C LYS A 69 -11.15 -9.29 -11.75
N SER A 70 -11.38 -8.48 -12.78
CA SER A 70 -12.65 -8.46 -13.48
C SER A 70 -12.82 -9.73 -14.32
N GLY A 71 -14.02 -9.99 -14.82
CA GLY A 71 -14.30 -11.13 -15.70
C GLY A 71 -13.44 -11.19 -16.96
N GLY A 72 -12.83 -10.08 -17.37
CA GLY A 72 -11.87 -10.02 -18.48
C GLY A 72 -10.40 -10.16 -18.07
N GLY A 73 -10.12 -10.50 -16.83
CA GLY A 73 -8.76 -10.66 -16.32
C GLY A 73 -8.05 -9.35 -15.99
N GLN A 74 -8.75 -8.23 -16.08
CA GLN A 74 -8.18 -6.92 -15.72
C GLN A 74 -8.15 -6.74 -14.21
N ARG A 75 -7.05 -6.12 -13.70
CA ARG A 75 -6.93 -5.76 -12.30
C ARG A 75 -7.75 -4.52 -11.98
N LEU A 76 -8.55 -4.62 -10.93
CA LEU A 76 -9.34 -3.51 -10.41
C LEU A 76 -8.89 -3.20 -8.98
N TYR A 77 -8.48 -1.96 -8.78
CA TYR A 77 -8.02 -1.47 -7.48
C TYR A 77 -9.12 -0.65 -6.83
N ARG A 78 -9.28 -0.82 -5.53
CA ARG A 78 -10.19 0.01 -4.74
C ARG A 78 -9.48 1.27 -4.29
N LYS A 79 -10.24 2.25 -3.83
CA LYS A 79 -9.70 3.48 -3.26
C LYS A 79 -8.70 3.19 -2.12
N ARG A 80 -9.00 2.21 -1.26
CA ARG A 80 -8.08 1.77 -0.20
C ARG A 80 -6.77 1.21 -0.74
N ASP A 81 -6.81 0.51 -1.86
CA ASP A 81 -5.61 -0.02 -2.50
C ASP A 81 -4.75 1.12 -3.06
N VAL A 82 -5.37 2.14 -3.63
CA VAL A 82 -4.66 3.34 -4.09
C VAL A 82 -3.98 4.04 -2.92
N ALA A 83 -4.67 4.21 -1.80
CA ALA A 83 -4.11 4.77 -0.58
C ALA A 83 -2.92 3.94 -0.07
N MET A 84 -3.05 2.62 -0.10
CA MET A 84 -1.99 1.69 0.28
C MET A 84 -0.76 1.83 -0.63
N ILE A 85 -0.97 1.94 -1.93
CA ILE A 85 0.11 2.15 -2.90
C ILE A 85 0.86 3.45 -2.61
N LEU A 86 0.15 4.52 -2.29
CA LEU A 86 0.76 5.79 -1.91
C LEU A 86 1.59 5.66 -0.63
N GLU A 87 1.12 4.90 0.35
CA GLU A 87 1.87 4.62 1.57
C GLU A 87 3.14 3.80 1.28
N ILE A 88 3.04 2.77 0.46
CA ILE A 88 4.19 1.96 0.05
C ILE A 88 5.22 2.84 -0.65
N LYS A 89 4.77 3.67 -1.56
CA LYS A 89 5.62 4.63 -2.28
C LYS A 89 6.38 5.53 -1.31
N LYS A 90 5.68 6.09 -0.34
CA LYS A 90 6.27 6.94 0.69
C LYS A 90 7.33 6.19 1.50
N LEU A 91 7.03 4.98 1.95
CA LEU A 91 7.96 4.17 2.74
C LEU A 91 9.22 3.82 1.96
N LEU A 92 9.08 3.40 0.72
CA LEU A 92 10.22 2.96 -0.09
C LEU A 92 11.07 4.12 -0.60
N TYR A 93 10.46 5.21 -1.05
CA TYR A 93 11.17 6.28 -1.73
C TYR A 93 11.50 7.48 -0.85
N GLN A 94 10.67 7.83 0.09
CA GLN A 94 10.91 8.93 1.01
C GLN A 94 11.62 8.48 2.29
N GLU A 95 11.12 7.44 2.92
CA GLU A 95 11.66 6.91 4.17
C GLU A 95 12.70 5.80 3.95
N ARG A 96 12.94 5.41 2.71
CA ARG A 96 13.96 4.46 2.29
C ARG A 96 13.91 3.10 2.97
N TYR A 97 12.74 2.61 3.28
CA TYR A 97 12.57 1.25 3.75
C TYR A 97 12.90 0.24 2.66
N THR A 98 13.37 -0.93 3.06
CA THR A 98 13.39 -2.09 2.16
C THR A 98 11.96 -2.58 1.96
N VAL A 99 11.73 -3.38 0.92
CA VAL A 99 10.41 -3.98 0.68
C VAL A 99 9.95 -4.79 1.90
N ALA A 100 10.84 -5.61 2.45
CA ALA A 100 10.54 -6.38 3.67
C ALA A 100 10.22 -5.48 4.87
N GLY A 101 10.98 -4.40 5.05
CA GLY A 101 10.75 -3.43 6.11
C GLY A 101 9.45 -2.67 5.95
N ALA A 102 9.12 -2.26 4.73
CA ALA A 102 7.86 -1.59 4.41
C ALA A 102 6.67 -2.51 4.68
N ARG A 103 6.76 -3.77 4.27
CA ARG A 103 5.73 -4.77 4.53
C ARG A 103 5.49 -4.96 6.03
N ARG A 104 6.55 -5.07 6.79
CA ARG A 104 6.48 -5.18 8.26
C ARG A 104 5.82 -3.95 8.88
N ARG A 105 6.21 -2.77 8.44
CA ARG A 105 5.68 -1.51 8.94
C ARG A 105 4.18 -1.37 8.68
N LEU A 106 3.73 -1.73 7.49
CA LEU A 106 2.31 -1.70 7.15
C LEU A 106 1.50 -2.71 7.95
N THR A 107 2.02 -3.92 8.15
CA THR A 107 1.39 -4.94 8.97
C THR A 107 1.24 -4.47 10.43
N GLU A 108 2.27 -3.89 10.99
CA GLU A 108 2.24 -3.33 12.35
C GLU A 108 1.20 -2.21 12.48
N ARG A 109 1.10 -1.33 11.49
CA ARG A 109 0.11 -0.26 11.46
C ARG A 109 -1.32 -0.79 11.40
N GLU A 110 -1.56 -1.80 10.58
CA GLU A 110 -2.87 -2.44 10.47
C GLU A 110 -3.29 -3.12 11.76
N GLU A 111 -2.39 -3.86 12.39
CA GLU A 111 -2.64 -4.49 13.68
C GLU A 111 -2.92 -3.47 14.77
N ARG A 112 -2.15 -2.39 14.79
CA ARG A 112 -2.35 -1.30 15.74
C ARG A 112 -3.70 -0.63 15.53
N ALA A 113 -4.06 -0.34 14.28
CA ALA A 113 -5.35 0.26 13.95
C ALA A 113 -6.51 -0.63 14.39
N ARG A 114 -6.41 -1.94 14.13
CA ARG A 114 -7.41 -2.91 14.58
C ARG A 114 -7.55 -2.96 16.09
N ARG A 115 -6.45 -2.92 16.83
CA ARG A 115 -6.46 -2.89 18.30
C ARG A 115 -7.11 -1.62 18.84
N LEU A 116 -6.80 -0.48 18.27
CA LEU A 116 -7.38 0.80 18.66
C LEU A 116 -8.88 0.83 18.39
N GLU A 117 -9.29 0.33 17.23
CA GLU A 117 -10.70 0.25 16.85
C GLU A 117 -11.47 -0.70 17.77
N ALA A 118 -10.89 -1.86 18.09
CA ALA A 118 -11.48 -2.82 19.03
C ALA A 118 -11.65 -2.20 20.43
N ARG A 119 -10.66 -1.47 20.91
CA ARG A 119 -10.74 -0.75 22.18
C ARG A 119 -11.82 0.31 22.17
N ALA A 120 -11.91 1.08 21.08
CA ALA A 120 -12.93 2.11 20.93
C ALA A 120 -14.34 1.49 20.90
N ALA A 121 -14.50 0.35 20.21
CA ALA A 121 -15.76 -0.38 20.17
C ALA A 121 -16.18 -0.89 21.55
N LEU A 122 -15.24 -1.47 22.31
CA LEU A 122 -15.47 -1.93 23.68
C LEU A 122 -15.85 -0.76 24.59
N GLN A 123 -15.19 0.37 24.44
CA GLN A 123 -15.48 1.57 25.21
C GLN A 123 -16.89 2.10 24.92
N ARG A 124 -17.31 2.11 23.66
CA ARG A 124 -18.67 2.52 23.28
C ARG A 124 -19.73 1.59 23.86
N LEU A 125 -19.49 0.28 23.83
CA LEU A 125 -20.38 -0.71 24.47
C LEU A 125 -20.48 -0.49 25.96
N ARG A 126 -19.37 -0.30 26.63
CA ARG A 126 -19.31 -0.05 28.08
C ARG A 126 -20.08 1.20 28.45
N THR A 127 -19.85 2.30 27.74
CA THR A 127 -20.55 3.56 27.97
C THR A 127 -22.05 3.42 27.75
N GLY A 128 -22.45 2.73 26.66
CA GLY A 128 -23.86 2.47 26.37
C GLY A 128 -24.55 1.64 27.47
N LEU A 129 -23.87 0.61 27.99
CA LEU A 129 -24.39 -0.19 29.10
C LEU A 129 -24.51 0.61 30.40
N GLU A 130 -23.51 1.43 30.71
CA GLU A 130 -23.54 2.31 31.89
C GLU A 130 -24.70 3.32 31.82
N ASP A 131 -24.96 3.89 30.66
CA ASP A 131 -26.07 4.80 30.44
C ASP A 131 -27.43 4.10 30.63
N ILE A 132 -27.58 2.88 30.13
CA ILE A 132 -28.77 2.07 30.31
C ILE A 132 -29.00 1.78 31.81
N ILE A 133 -27.96 1.41 32.52
CA ILE A 133 -28.03 1.13 33.96
C ILE A 133 -28.46 2.38 34.73
N LYS A 134 -27.94 3.56 34.36
CA LYS A 134 -28.33 4.83 34.97
C LYS A 134 -29.79 5.17 34.74
N GLN A 135 -30.33 4.85 33.56
CA GLN A 135 -31.74 5.10 33.24
C GLN A 135 -32.67 4.15 33.99
N LEU A 136 -32.22 3.00 34.40
CA LEU A 136 -33.01 2.00 35.13
C LEU A 136 -33.00 2.17 36.64
N SER A 137 -32.09 2.98 37.15
CA SER A 137 -32.01 3.23 38.62
C SER A 137 -32.80 4.46 39.05
#